data_fea4ad7b2bd0e31d9a46c931379c4187
#
_entry.id   fea4ad7b2bd0e31d9a46c931379c4187
#
_cell.length_a   1.000
_cell.length_b   1.000
_cell.length_c   1.000
_cell.angle_alpha   90.00
_cell.angle_beta   90.00
_cell.angle_gamma   90.00
#
_symmetry.space_group_name_H-M   'P 1'
#
loop_
_entity.id
_entity.type
_entity.pdbx_description
1 polymer ?
#
loop_
_entity_poly.entity_id
_entity_poly.type
_entity_poly.pdbx_seq_one_letter_code
_entity_poly.pdbx_strand_id
1 'polypeptide(L)'
;MSNGKIYVVGIGPGKKENMTFRAYEAMENSDIIVGYKTYVDLVKEYYPGKEMKSSAMTKEVDRCTEVLELARQGKTVSLISSGDAGVYGMAGIMLEIADEDMEVEVIPGITATNAAAAIAGAPIMHDYATISLSDLLTDWELIKKRLELAAQGDFVVSIYNPKSRGRVAQIEEAREIMMKYKPKSTPVAIVRNAGREDERYIVATLDEMLNHEIDMLTIVLIGNSNTFVKNGKIITPRGYEGKYNY
;
A
#
# COMPACT_ATOMS: atom_id res chain seq x y z
N MET A 1 21.03 -20.61 23.37
CA MET A 1 20.47 -19.25 23.61
C MET A 1 19.08 -19.29 23.03
N SER A 2 18.08 -18.70 23.68
CA SER A 2 16.74 -18.60 23.09
C SER A 2 16.79 -17.68 21.89
N ASN A 3 16.07 -18.03 20.82
CA ASN A 3 15.84 -17.13 19.70
C ASN A 3 15.21 -15.82 20.20
N GLY A 4 15.50 -14.72 19.53
CA GLY A 4 14.79 -13.46 19.73
C GLY A 4 13.41 -13.48 19.08
N LYS A 5 12.86 -12.30 18.83
CA LYS A 5 11.53 -12.14 18.22
C LYS A 5 11.60 -11.22 17.01
N ILE A 6 10.78 -11.51 16.01
CA ILE A 6 10.63 -10.66 14.81
C ILE A 6 9.22 -10.03 14.81
N TYR A 7 9.16 -8.71 14.74
CA TYR A 7 7.96 -7.97 14.41
C TYR A 7 8.02 -7.54 12.95
N VAL A 8 7.02 -7.92 12.14
CA VAL A 8 6.88 -7.41 10.78
C VAL A 8 5.80 -6.32 10.80
N VAL A 9 6.26 -5.07 10.77
CA VAL A 9 5.44 -3.92 11.17
C VAL A 9 5.00 -3.10 9.97
N GLY A 10 3.69 -2.93 9.81
CA GLY A 10 3.11 -1.91 8.95
C GLY A 10 3.11 -0.55 9.67
N ILE A 11 3.93 0.40 9.17
CA ILE A 11 4.05 1.74 9.78
C ILE A 11 2.97 2.73 9.33
N GLY A 12 1.98 2.27 8.57
CA GLY A 12 1.02 3.17 7.93
C GLY A 12 1.70 4.09 6.91
N PRO A 13 1.12 5.25 6.59
CA PRO A 13 1.70 6.20 5.63
C PRO A 13 3.01 6.84 6.10
N GLY A 14 3.34 6.78 7.40
CA GLY A 14 4.63 7.18 7.94
C GLY A 14 4.59 8.28 8.99
N LYS A 15 3.51 9.06 9.12
CA LYS A 15 3.32 9.98 10.23
C LYS A 15 2.88 9.25 11.48
N LYS A 16 3.34 9.70 12.66
CA LYS A 16 3.03 9.09 13.97
C LYS A 16 1.53 8.99 14.23
N GLU A 17 0.76 10.00 13.86
CA GLU A 17 -0.70 10.06 14.05
C GLU A 17 -1.46 8.98 13.27
N ASN A 18 -0.85 8.47 12.19
CA ASN A 18 -1.41 7.43 11.34
C ASN A 18 -0.80 6.04 11.59
N MET A 19 0.05 5.93 12.60
CA MET A 19 0.63 4.66 13.04
C MET A 19 -0.27 4.02 14.10
N THR A 20 -0.44 2.70 14.06
CA THR A 20 -1.15 2.02 15.14
C THR A 20 -0.32 2.07 16.42
N PHE A 21 -0.97 2.13 17.59
CA PHE A 21 -0.27 2.04 18.87
C PHE A 21 0.59 0.79 18.97
N ARG A 22 0.09 -0.35 18.48
CA ARG A 22 0.84 -1.61 18.47
C ARG A 22 2.10 -1.54 17.62
N ALA A 23 2.04 -0.89 16.45
CA ALA A 23 3.21 -0.68 15.60
C ALA A 23 4.26 0.20 16.30
N TYR A 24 3.82 1.27 16.96
CA TYR A 24 4.71 2.15 17.71
C TYR A 24 5.40 1.39 18.85
N GLU A 25 4.65 0.67 19.69
CA GLU A 25 5.17 -0.13 20.81
C GLU A 25 6.13 -1.23 20.36
N ALA A 26 5.83 -1.93 19.26
CA ALA A 26 6.70 -2.98 18.75
C ALA A 26 8.07 -2.44 18.34
N MET A 27 8.11 -1.30 17.65
CA MET A 27 9.37 -0.64 17.29
C MET A 27 10.09 -0.07 18.50
N GLU A 28 9.37 0.45 19.50
CA GLU A 28 9.96 0.93 20.74
C GLU A 28 10.62 -0.18 21.56
N ASN A 29 9.98 -1.35 21.62
CA ASN A 29 10.45 -2.52 22.37
C ASN A 29 11.46 -3.38 21.61
N SER A 30 11.77 -3.09 20.35
CA SER A 30 12.78 -3.81 19.58
C SER A 30 14.18 -3.30 19.88
N ASP A 31 15.18 -4.18 19.80
CA ASP A 31 16.58 -3.81 19.88
C ASP A 31 17.04 -3.05 18.62
N ILE A 32 16.48 -3.46 17.48
CA ILE A 32 16.86 -2.96 16.15
C ILE A 32 15.63 -2.77 15.27
N ILE A 33 15.61 -1.68 14.47
CA ILE A 33 14.64 -1.46 13.40
C ILE A 33 15.34 -1.64 12.05
N VAL A 34 14.79 -2.49 11.20
CA VAL A 34 15.32 -2.78 9.87
C VAL A 34 14.27 -2.44 8.81
N GLY A 35 14.67 -1.78 7.72
CA GLY A 35 13.72 -1.43 6.67
C GLY A 35 14.37 -0.90 5.38
N TYR A 36 13.53 -0.62 4.39
CA TYR A 36 13.95 0.18 3.25
C TYR A 36 14.30 1.60 3.72
N LYS A 37 15.37 2.19 3.14
CA LYS A 37 15.88 3.50 3.58
C LYS A 37 14.81 4.56 3.75
N THR A 38 13.92 4.70 2.76
CA THR A 38 12.83 5.69 2.82
C THR A 38 11.89 5.46 4.02
N TYR A 39 11.62 4.19 4.40
CA TYR A 39 10.73 3.87 5.51
C TYR A 39 11.40 4.12 6.86
N VAL A 40 12.70 3.80 6.97
CA VAL A 40 13.50 4.14 8.14
C VAL A 40 13.56 5.66 8.34
N ASP A 41 13.75 6.41 7.26
CA ASP A 41 13.77 7.88 7.31
C ASP A 41 12.42 8.50 7.79
N LEU A 42 11.29 7.82 7.55
CA LEU A 42 9.98 8.27 8.03
C LEU A 42 9.77 8.12 9.54
N VAL A 43 10.49 7.18 10.19
CA VAL A 43 10.25 6.86 11.60
C VAL A 43 11.41 7.22 12.53
N LYS A 44 12.58 7.51 12.00
CA LYS A 44 13.81 7.70 12.80
C LYS A 44 13.70 8.78 13.88
N GLU A 45 12.94 9.82 13.63
CA GLU A 45 12.75 10.91 14.60
C GLU A 45 11.92 10.50 15.83
N TYR A 46 11.10 9.44 15.70
CA TYR A 46 10.25 8.94 16.78
C TYR A 46 10.98 8.01 17.75
N TYR A 47 12.16 7.52 17.37
CA TYR A 47 12.95 6.57 18.18
C TYR A 47 14.41 7.04 18.32
N PRO A 48 14.66 8.16 19.02
CA PRO A 48 16.01 8.70 19.20
C PRO A 48 16.90 7.68 19.93
N GLY A 49 18.10 7.42 19.37
CA GLY A 49 19.06 6.47 19.93
C GLY A 49 18.81 4.99 19.62
N LYS A 50 17.72 4.65 18.93
CA LYS A 50 17.44 3.29 18.49
C LYS A 50 18.39 2.89 17.36
N GLU A 51 18.98 1.70 17.44
CA GLU A 51 19.75 1.13 16.32
C GLU A 51 18.84 0.90 15.12
N MET A 52 19.23 1.41 13.97
CA MET A 52 18.47 1.28 12.73
C MET A 52 19.37 0.83 11.60
N LYS A 53 18.89 -0.13 10.82
CA LYS A 53 19.56 -0.61 9.60
C LYS A 53 18.64 -0.39 8.41
N SER A 54 19.24 0.08 7.32
CA SER A 54 18.51 0.31 6.07
C SER A 54 19.23 -0.29 4.88
N SER A 55 18.45 -0.79 3.93
CA SER A 55 18.97 -1.29 2.66
C SER A 55 18.23 -0.65 1.48
N ALA A 56 18.81 -0.81 0.27
CA ALA A 56 18.22 -0.31 -0.98
C ALA A 56 16.94 -1.06 -1.35
N MET A 57 16.23 -0.54 -2.34
CA MET A 57 15.11 -1.21 -3.01
C MET A 57 15.60 -2.49 -3.72
N THR A 58 14.72 -3.46 -3.95
CA THR A 58 15.03 -4.77 -4.57
C THR A 58 16.01 -5.64 -3.77
N LYS A 59 16.06 -5.44 -2.45
CA LYS A 59 16.85 -6.20 -1.50
C LYS A 59 15.98 -6.85 -0.41
N GLU A 60 14.77 -7.26 -0.79
CA GLU A 60 13.76 -7.77 0.14
C GLU A 60 14.23 -9.06 0.81
N VAL A 61 14.75 -10.02 0.02
CA VAL A 61 15.28 -11.30 0.54
C VAL A 61 16.48 -11.06 1.46
N ASP A 62 17.46 -10.28 1.01
CA ASP A 62 18.67 -9.97 1.78
C ASP A 62 18.29 -9.32 3.13
N ARG A 63 17.31 -8.41 3.11
CA ARG A 63 16.81 -7.71 4.30
C ARG A 63 16.14 -8.68 5.28
N CYS A 64 15.31 -9.59 4.80
CA CYS A 64 14.66 -10.60 5.64
C CYS A 64 15.70 -11.58 6.22
N THR A 65 16.68 -11.99 5.44
CA THR A 65 17.79 -12.83 5.90
C THR A 65 18.58 -12.15 7.01
N GLU A 66 18.92 -10.86 6.86
CA GLU A 66 19.59 -10.08 7.91
C GLU A 66 18.76 -10.02 9.20
N VAL A 67 17.44 -9.80 9.10
CA VAL A 67 16.52 -9.78 10.25
C VAL A 67 16.51 -11.14 10.97
N LEU A 68 16.45 -12.23 10.20
CA LEU A 68 16.44 -13.58 10.74
C LEU A 68 17.76 -13.89 11.48
N GLU A 69 18.91 -13.51 10.90
CA GLU A 69 20.22 -13.68 11.54
C GLU A 69 20.33 -12.90 12.86
N LEU A 70 19.81 -11.68 12.92
CA LEU A 70 19.78 -10.89 14.15
C LEU A 70 18.89 -11.54 15.22
N ALA A 71 17.72 -12.08 14.82
CA ALA A 71 16.82 -12.75 15.73
C ALA A 71 17.42 -14.06 16.26
N ARG A 72 18.16 -14.83 15.43
CA ARG A 72 18.92 -16.01 15.86
C ARG A 72 19.98 -15.70 16.92
N GLN A 73 20.48 -14.46 16.94
CA GLN A 73 21.40 -13.96 17.97
C GLN A 73 20.67 -13.53 19.27
N GLY A 74 19.36 -13.74 19.37
CA GLY A 74 18.56 -13.43 20.55
C GLY A 74 18.01 -11.98 20.56
N LYS A 75 18.13 -11.22 19.46
CA LYS A 75 17.60 -9.84 19.37
C LYS A 75 16.12 -9.81 19.01
N THR A 76 15.42 -8.85 19.56
CA THR A 76 14.07 -8.48 19.09
C THR A 76 14.22 -7.46 17.96
N VAL A 77 13.69 -7.79 16.78
CA VAL A 77 13.88 -6.99 15.55
C VAL A 77 12.55 -6.57 14.95
N SER A 78 12.38 -5.28 14.65
CA SER A 78 11.26 -4.78 13.85
C SER A 78 11.67 -4.64 12.39
N LEU A 79 11.05 -5.44 11.52
CA LEU A 79 11.12 -5.29 10.07
C LEU A 79 9.96 -4.42 9.60
N ILE A 80 10.25 -3.19 9.13
CA ILE A 80 9.22 -2.21 8.82
C ILE A 80 8.87 -2.14 7.33
N SER A 81 7.57 -1.99 7.06
CA SER A 81 6.99 -1.72 5.74
C SER A 81 6.11 -0.48 5.79
N SER A 82 6.14 0.37 4.77
CA SER A 82 5.15 1.44 4.61
C SER A 82 3.77 0.85 4.33
N GLY A 83 2.74 1.50 4.81
CA GLY A 83 1.38 0.97 4.72
C GLY A 83 1.16 -0.21 5.66
N ASP A 84 0.64 -1.29 5.14
CA ASP A 84 0.44 -2.56 5.83
C ASP A 84 1.49 -3.59 5.40
N ALA A 85 2.04 -4.34 6.35
CA ALA A 85 3.10 -5.31 6.09
C ALA A 85 2.61 -6.52 5.27
N GLY A 86 1.31 -6.84 5.29
CA GLY A 86 0.68 -7.93 4.53
C GLY A 86 0.16 -7.50 3.15
N VAL A 87 0.13 -6.19 2.84
CA VAL A 87 -0.34 -5.69 1.54
C VAL A 87 0.84 -5.22 0.69
N TYR A 88 1.35 -6.10 -0.17
CA TYR A 88 2.58 -5.89 -0.97
C TYR A 88 3.81 -5.49 -0.12
N GLY A 89 3.81 -5.90 1.16
CA GLY A 89 4.88 -5.63 2.11
C GLY A 89 5.74 -6.86 2.39
N MET A 90 6.43 -6.84 3.53
CA MET A 90 7.47 -7.83 3.86
C MET A 90 6.96 -9.05 4.61
N ALA A 91 5.65 -9.10 5.00
CA ALA A 91 5.15 -10.16 5.87
C ALA A 91 5.21 -11.55 5.20
N GLY A 92 4.79 -11.65 3.93
CA GLY A 92 4.81 -12.92 3.21
C GLY A 92 6.20 -13.54 3.18
N ILE A 93 7.18 -12.81 2.65
CA ILE A 93 8.54 -13.32 2.51
C ILE A 93 9.20 -13.63 3.86
N MET A 94 8.92 -12.83 4.91
CA MET A 94 9.49 -13.09 6.23
C MET A 94 8.95 -14.41 6.81
N LEU A 95 7.64 -14.65 6.66
CA LEU A 95 7.01 -15.90 7.11
C LEU A 95 7.45 -17.13 6.29
N GLU A 96 7.77 -16.94 5.00
CA GLU A 96 8.26 -18.02 4.12
C GLU A 96 9.66 -18.49 4.49
N ILE A 97 10.54 -17.59 4.97
CA ILE A 97 11.95 -17.94 5.26
C ILE A 97 12.27 -18.09 6.74
N ALA A 98 11.35 -17.73 7.64
CA ALA A 98 11.55 -17.88 9.08
C ALA A 98 11.65 -19.35 9.47
N ASP A 99 12.53 -19.64 10.44
CA ASP A 99 12.65 -20.97 11.04
C ASP A 99 11.33 -21.35 11.77
N GLU A 100 11.00 -22.64 11.86
CA GLU A 100 9.76 -23.11 12.49
C GLU A 100 9.62 -22.70 13.97
N ASP A 101 10.74 -22.55 14.68
CA ASP A 101 10.82 -22.14 16.07
C ASP A 101 11.02 -20.62 16.27
N MET A 102 11.06 -19.84 15.18
CA MET A 102 11.22 -18.39 15.24
C MET A 102 9.86 -17.72 15.52
N GLU A 103 9.80 -16.94 16.58
CA GLU A 103 8.61 -16.13 16.86
C GLU A 103 8.52 -14.94 15.91
N VAL A 104 7.55 -14.98 14.98
CA VAL A 104 7.24 -13.90 14.03
C VAL A 104 5.84 -13.38 14.28
N GLU A 105 5.71 -12.08 14.59
CA GLU A 105 4.43 -11.41 14.76
C GLU A 105 4.24 -10.35 13.65
N VAL A 106 3.15 -10.47 12.89
CA VAL A 106 2.79 -9.47 11.87
C VAL A 106 1.88 -8.43 12.53
N ILE A 107 2.27 -7.16 12.43
CA ILE A 107 1.55 -6.04 13.02
C ILE A 107 0.97 -5.18 11.89
N PRO A 108 -0.38 -5.05 11.82
CA PRO A 108 -1.05 -4.34 10.74
C PRO A 108 -0.79 -2.83 10.82
N GLY A 109 -0.80 -2.22 9.64
CA GLY A 109 -0.76 -0.76 9.47
C GLY A 109 -1.88 -0.25 8.57
N ILE A 110 -2.08 1.06 8.53
CA ILE A 110 -3.02 1.68 7.58
C ILE A 110 -2.44 1.54 6.18
N THR A 111 -3.05 0.70 5.36
CA THR A 111 -2.61 0.49 3.97
C THR A 111 -2.77 1.76 3.13
N ALA A 112 -1.94 1.91 2.10
CA ALA A 112 -1.95 3.09 1.24
C ALA A 112 -3.32 3.34 0.57
N THR A 113 -4.07 2.28 0.24
CA THR A 113 -5.45 2.40 -0.25
C THR A 113 -6.36 3.11 0.75
N ASN A 114 -6.33 2.73 2.02
CA ASN A 114 -7.19 3.33 3.03
C ASN A 114 -6.80 4.78 3.30
N ALA A 115 -5.49 5.09 3.34
CA ALA A 115 -5.00 6.45 3.49
C ALA A 115 -5.45 7.32 2.30
N ALA A 116 -5.26 6.84 1.07
CA ALA A 116 -5.69 7.54 -0.14
C ALA A 116 -7.21 7.72 -0.21
N ALA A 117 -7.99 6.69 0.16
CA ALA A 117 -9.44 6.75 0.17
C ALA A 117 -9.98 7.79 1.16
N ALA A 118 -9.40 7.88 2.36
CA ALA A 118 -9.79 8.88 3.37
C ALA A 118 -9.56 10.32 2.87
N ILE A 119 -8.48 10.55 2.13
CA ILE A 119 -8.19 11.85 1.50
C ILE A 119 -9.19 12.13 0.38
N ALA A 120 -9.44 11.13 -0.46
CA ALA A 120 -10.33 11.24 -1.62
C ALA A 120 -11.81 11.37 -1.26
N GLY A 121 -12.23 10.91 -0.10
CA GLY A 121 -13.61 10.91 0.37
C GLY A 121 -14.06 9.54 0.84
N ALA A 122 -14.96 8.88 0.11
CA ALA A 122 -15.45 7.54 0.42
C ALA A 122 -15.54 6.65 -0.84
N PRO A 123 -14.46 6.49 -1.62
CA PRO A 123 -14.51 5.74 -2.88
C PRO A 123 -14.65 4.22 -2.68
N ILE A 124 -14.22 3.68 -1.54
CA ILE A 124 -14.18 2.24 -1.25
C ILE A 124 -15.28 1.78 -0.28
N MET A 125 -16.43 2.46 -0.27
CA MET A 125 -17.57 2.08 0.55
C MET A 125 -18.31 0.83 0.03
N HIS A 126 -17.98 0.37 -1.16
CA HIS A 126 -18.48 -0.86 -1.78
C HIS A 126 -17.34 -1.84 -2.03
N ASP A 127 -17.61 -2.97 -2.67
CA ASP A 127 -16.60 -3.96 -3.00
C ASP A 127 -15.47 -3.34 -3.84
N TYR A 128 -14.24 -3.62 -3.49
CA TYR A 128 -13.08 -3.11 -4.21
C TYR A 128 -11.99 -4.15 -4.35
N ALA A 129 -11.23 -4.04 -5.43
CA ALA A 129 -10.06 -4.85 -5.70
C ALA A 129 -8.78 -4.02 -5.57
N THR A 130 -7.75 -4.59 -4.94
CA THR A 130 -6.41 -4.00 -4.87
C THR A 130 -5.50 -4.74 -5.86
N ILE A 131 -4.91 -4.01 -6.81
CA ILE A 131 -4.07 -4.58 -7.87
C ILE A 131 -2.77 -3.78 -7.98
N SER A 132 -1.64 -4.49 -7.91
CA SER A 132 -0.32 -3.91 -8.19
C SER A 132 0.02 -4.07 -9.67
N LEU A 133 0.51 -2.99 -10.30
CA LEU A 133 1.02 -3.06 -11.67
C LEU A 133 2.50 -3.47 -11.73
N SER A 134 3.10 -3.86 -10.60
CA SER A 134 4.48 -4.37 -10.61
C SER A 134 4.54 -5.75 -11.23
N ASP A 135 5.20 -5.85 -12.38
CA ASP A 135 5.43 -7.07 -13.15
C ASP A 135 6.76 -7.76 -12.83
N LEU A 136 7.40 -7.35 -11.72
CA LEU A 136 8.69 -7.91 -11.30
C LEU A 136 8.57 -9.36 -10.82
N LEU A 137 7.53 -9.68 -10.05
CA LEU A 137 7.29 -11.00 -9.44
C LEU A 137 5.99 -11.66 -9.94
N THR A 138 5.17 -10.92 -10.66
CA THR A 138 3.89 -11.41 -11.20
C THR A 138 3.87 -11.15 -12.69
N ASP A 139 3.57 -12.18 -13.49
CA ASP A 139 3.45 -12.06 -14.93
C ASP A 139 2.43 -10.99 -15.34
N TRP A 140 2.79 -10.16 -16.32
CA TRP A 140 1.96 -9.04 -16.75
C TRP A 140 0.62 -9.49 -17.35
N GLU A 141 0.57 -10.63 -18.04
CA GLU A 141 -0.67 -11.19 -18.58
C GLU A 141 -1.65 -11.56 -17.45
N LEU A 142 -1.14 -12.07 -16.33
CA LEU A 142 -1.96 -12.36 -15.15
C LEU A 142 -2.49 -11.06 -14.51
N ILE A 143 -1.67 -10.01 -14.47
CA ILE A 143 -2.10 -8.70 -13.96
C ILE A 143 -3.21 -8.13 -14.86
N LYS A 144 -3.04 -8.17 -16.17
CA LYS A 144 -4.06 -7.73 -17.14
C LYS A 144 -5.38 -8.49 -16.98
N LYS A 145 -5.31 -9.81 -16.81
CA LYS A 145 -6.50 -10.64 -16.55
C LYS A 145 -7.24 -10.22 -15.28
N ARG A 146 -6.50 -9.91 -14.19
CA ARG A 146 -7.10 -9.45 -12.94
C ARG A 146 -7.75 -8.08 -13.09
N LEU A 147 -7.12 -7.15 -13.82
CA LEU A 147 -7.69 -5.85 -14.15
C LEU A 147 -8.99 -5.99 -14.92
N GLU A 148 -9.00 -6.84 -15.94
CA GLU A 148 -10.19 -7.11 -16.75
C GLU A 148 -11.34 -7.68 -15.95
N LEU A 149 -11.10 -8.71 -15.15
CA LEU A 149 -12.12 -9.33 -14.29
C LEU A 149 -12.68 -8.35 -13.24
N ALA A 150 -11.82 -7.52 -12.65
CA ALA A 150 -12.25 -6.48 -11.71
C ALA A 150 -13.10 -5.40 -12.41
N ALA A 151 -12.77 -5.05 -13.65
CA ALA A 151 -13.53 -4.09 -14.44
C ALA A 151 -14.90 -4.67 -14.86
N GLN A 152 -14.95 -5.94 -15.30
CA GLN A 152 -16.18 -6.66 -15.65
C GLN A 152 -17.10 -6.81 -14.43
N GLY A 153 -16.57 -7.10 -13.26
CA GLY A 153 -17.30 -7.21 -12.00
C GLY A 153 -17.73 -5.88 -11.41
N ASP A 154 -17.46 -4.77 -12.09
CA ASP A 154 -17.74 -3.40 -11.65
C ASP A 154 -17.18 -3.05 -10.26
N PHE A 155 -16.06 -3.67 -9.86
CA PHE A 155 -15.35 -3.30 -8.63
C PHE A 155 -14.78 -1.88 -8.71
N VAL A 156 -14.73 -1.20 -7.57
CA VAL A 156 -13.78 -0.09 -7.40
C VAL A 156 -12.37 -0.70 -7.42
N VAL A 157 -11.44 -0.08 -8.13
CA VAL A 157 -10.08 -0.63 -8.26
C VAL A 157 -9.04 0.31 -7.68
N SER A 158 -8.27 -0.19 -6.72
CA SER A 158 -7.11 0.49 -6.15
C SER A 158 -5.83 -0.02 -6.83
N ILE A 159 -5.17 0.85 -7.56
CA ILE A 159 -3.92 0.55 -8.27
C ILE A 159 -2.72 0.92 -7.40
N TYR A 160 -1.89 -0.08 -7.09
CA TYR A 160 -0.57 0.05 -6.47
C TYR A 160 0.54 0.02 -7.51
N ASN A 161 1.66 0.63 -7.18
CA ASN A 161 2.84 0.67 -8.05
C ASN A 161 2.49 1.06 -9.49
N PRO A 162 1.73 2.14 -9.71
CA PRO A 162 1.18 2.46 -11.03
C PRO A 162 2.27 2.72 -12.08
N LYS A 163 3.39 3.31 -11.68
CA LYS A 163 4.46 3.69 -12.59
C LYS A 163 5.82 3.70 -11.91
N SER A 164 6.89 3.35 -12.62
CA SER A 164 8.28 3.49 -12.17
C SER A 164 9.17 3.99 -13.32
N ARG A 165 10.47 4.21 -13.06
CA ARG A 165 11.42 4.65 -14.10
C ARG A 165 11.51 3.68 -15.29
N GLY A 166 11.42 2.37 -15.03
CA GLY A 166 11.49 1.32 -16.06
C GLY A 166 10.15 0.76 -16.48
N ARG A 167 9.03 1.20 -15.89
CA ARG A 167 7.70 0.66 -16.09
C ARG A 167 6.71 1.80 -16.26
N VAL A 168 6.46 2.18 -17.50
CA VAL A 168 5.67 3.36 -17.88
C VAL A 168 4.38 2.99 -18.59
N ALA A 169 4.41 1.97 -19.45
CA ALA A 169 3.28 1.57 -20.28
C ALA A 169 2.15 0.87 -19.50
N GLN A 170 2.46 0.22 -18.39
CA GLN A 170 1.50 -0.61 -17.65
C GLN A 170 0.27 0.17 -17.16
N ILE A 171 0.44 1.42 -16.75
CA ILE A 171 -0.70 2.26 -16.32
C ILE A 171 -1.58 2.66 -17.52
N GLU A 172 -0.98 2.84 -18.69
CA GLU A 172 -1.71 3.14 -19.94
C GLU A 172 -2.54 1.94 -20.36
N GLU A 173 -1.93 0.74 -20.42
CA GLU A 173 -2.64 -0.51 -20.72
C GLU A 173 -3.73 -0.80 -19.67
N ALA A 174 -3.46 -0.57 -18.39
CA ALA A 174 -4.46 -0.73 -17.32
C ALA A 174 -5.68 0.17 -17.56
N ARG A 175 -5.47 1.45 -17.92
CA ARG A 175 -6.54 2.38 -18.28
C ARG A 175 -7.34 1.86 -19.48
N GLU A 176 -6.67 1.40 -20.54
CA GLU A 176 -7.33 0.87 -21.75
C GLU A 176 -8.19 -0.36 -21.42
N ILE A 177 -7.69 -1.27 -20.58
CA ILE A 177 -8.47 -2.42 -20.11
C ILE A 177 -9.72 -1.96 -19.36
N MET A 178 -9.57 -1.02 -18.42
CA MET A 178 -10.69 -0.48 -17.65
C MET A 178 -11.74 0.18 -18.56
N MET A 179 -11.31 0.94 -19.58
CA MET A 179 -12.22 1.64 -20.51
C MET A 179 -13.03 0.71 -21.41
N LYS A 180 -12.70 -0.58 -21.52
CA LYS A 180 -13.54 -1.56 -22.22
C LYS A 180 -14.86 -1.83 -21.49
N TYR A 181 -14.89 -1.63 -20.18
CA TYR A 181 -16.01 -2.02 -19.30
C TYR A 181 -16.57 -0.86 -18.48
N LYS A 182 -15.80 0.18 -18.27
CA LYS A 182 -16.17 1.37 -17.50
C LYS A 182 -16.27 2.58 -18.42
N PRO A 183 -17.27 3.47 -18.21
CA PRO A 183 -17.36 4.73 -18.95
C PRO A 183 -16.07 5.56 -18.81
N LYS A 184 -15.72 6.30 -19.86
CA LYS A 184 -14.62 7.25 -19.86
C LYS A 184 -14.74 8.31 -18.76
N SER A 185 -15.98 8.67 -18.40
CA SER A 185 -16.32 9.63 -17.35
C SER A 185 -16.23 9.05 -15.93
N THR A 186 -15.91 7.75 -15.76
CA THR A 186 -15.76 7.14 -14.43
C THR A 186 -14.80 7.97 -13.58
N PRO A 187 -15.18 8.38 -12.35
CA PRO A 187 -14.32 9.18 -11.48
C PRO A 187 -13.09 8.40 -11.04
N VAL A 188 -11.95 9.08 -11.03
CA VAL A 188 -10.66 8.56 -10.59
C VAL A 188 -10.05 9.51 -9.57
N ALA A 189 -9.61 8.98 -8.43
CA ALA A 189 -8.76 9.72 -7.49
C ALA A 189 -7.30 9.35 -7.72
N ILE A 190 -6.45 10.36 -7.87
CA ILE A 190 -5.00 10.23 -7.95
C ILE A 190 -4.44 10.85 -6.68
N VAL A 191 -3.90 10.02 -5.78
CA VAL A 191 -3.41 10.47 -4.48
C VAL A 191 -1.92 10.14 -4.37
N ARG A 192 -1.11 11.17 -4.34
CA ARG A 192 0.34 11.07 -4.21
C ARG A 192 0.75 11.40 -2.78
N ASN A 193 1.70 10.66 -2.23
CA ASN A 193 2.18 10.83 -0.85
C ASN A 193 1.06 10.82 0.20
N ALA A 194 0.06 9.96 0.06
CA ALA A 194 -1.07 9.87 0.99
C ALA A 194 -0.59 9.82 2.45
N GLY A 195 -1.01 10.77 3.28
CA GLY A 195 -0.65 10.87 4.69
C GLY A 195 0.80 11.28 4.98
N ARG A 196 1.55 11.79 3.99
CA ARG A 196 2.95 12.26 4.13
C ARG A 196 3.07 13.76 3.88
N GLU A 197 4.29 14.28 3.99
CA GLU A 197 4.61 15.61 3.47
C GLU A 197 4.41 15.64 1.94
N ASP A 198 4.06 16.81 1.39
CA ASP A 198 3.74 16.99 -0.02
C ASP A 198 2.59 16.11 -0.54
N GLU A 199 1.63 15.77 0.33
CA GLU A 199 0.40 15.10 -0.06
C GLU A 199 -0.31 15.90 -1.17
N ARG A 200 -0.68 15.21 -2.26
CA ARG A 200 -1.46 15.78 -3.36
C ARG A 200 -2.63 14.89 -3.70
N TYR A 201 -3.76 15.50 -3.97
CA TYR A 201 -4.99 14.84 -4.33
C TYR A 201 -5.61 15.51 -5.56
N ILE A 202 -5.95 14.71 -6.55
CA ILE A 202 -6.59 15.15 -7.79
C ILE A 202 -7.77 14.23 -8.05
N VAL A 203 -8.92 14.85 -8.45
CA VAL A 203 -10.04 14.14 -9.05
C VAL A 203 -9.95 14.31 -10.56
N ALA A 204 -9.96 13.20 -11.27
CA ALA A 204 -9.95 13.13 -12.72
C ALA A 204 -11.05 12.18 -13.21
N THR A 205 -11.19 12.03 -14.51
CA THR A 205 -11.93 10.94 -15.14
C THR A 205 -10.97 9.83 -15.59
N LEU A 206 -11.50 8.65 -15.87
CA LEU A 206 -10.72 7.53 -16.39
C LEU A 206 -10.02 7.90 -17.72
N ASP A 207 -10.68 8.72 -18.56
CA ASP A 207 -10.11 9.19 -19.82
C ASP A 207 -8.93 10.18 -19.61
N GLU A 208 -9.04 11.02 -18.58
CA GLU A 208 -8.08 12.12 -18.32
C GLU A 208 -6.96 11.76 -17.33
N MET A 209 -7.05 10.62 -16.65
CA MET A 209 -6.14 10.30 -15.53
C MET A 209 -4.65 10.36 -15.89
N LEU A 210 -4.30 10.07 -17.14
CA LEU A 210 -2.90 10.12 -17.60
C LEU A 210 -2.39 11.53 -17.91
N ASN A 211 -3.25 12.53 -17.89
CA ASN A 211 -2.84 13.96 -18.02
C ASN A 211 -2.20 14.48 -16.71
N HIS A 212 -2.23 13.69 -15.65
CA HIS A 212 -1.72 14.04 -14.33
C HIS A 212 -0.46 13.26 -13.99
N GLU A 213 0.33 13.80 -13.05
CA GLU A 213 1.53 13.15 -12.55
C GLU A 213 1.17 11.88 -11.77
N ILE A 214 1.65 10.73 -12.24
CA ILE A 214 1.54 9.42 -11.59
C ILE A 214 2.93 8.82 -11.49
N ASP A 215 3.34 8.43 -10.29
CA ASP A 215 4.65 7.84 -10.00
C ASP A 215 4.55 6.71 -8.95
N MET A 216 5.68 6.22 -8.45
CA MET A 216 5.76 5.16 -7.43
C MET A 216 5.15 5.53 -6.07
N LEU A 217 4.93 6.81 -5.81
CA LEU A 217 4.38 7.33 -4.56
C LEU A 217 2.87 7.58 -4.65
N THR A 218 2.26 7.14 -5.76
CA THR A 218 0.86 7.41 -6.10
C THR A 218 0.00 6.17 -5.90
N ILE A 219 -1.18 6.34 -5.30
CA ILE A 219 -2.30 5.39 -5.37
C ILE A 219 -3.35 5.97 -6.32
N VAL A 220 -3.83 5.15 -7.24
CA VAL A 220 -4.93 5.50 -8.15
C VAL A 220 -6.15 4.69 -7.76
N LEU A 221 -7.26 5.40 -7.45
CA LEU A 221 -8.54 4.77 -7.12
C LEU A 221 -9.52 5.01 -8.27
N ILE A 222 -9.89 3.96 -8.97
CA ILE A 222 -10.83 3.99 -10.10
C ILE A 222 -12.21 3.59 -9.59
N GLY A 223 -13.20 4.45 -9.76
CA GLY A 223 -14.56 4.20 -9.31
C GLY A 223 -15.28 3.06 -10.04
N ASN A 224 -16.49 2.76 -9.60
CA ASN A 224 -17.42 1.87 -10.30
C ASN A 224 -18.56 2.65 -10.97
N SER A 225 -19.54 1.96 -11.55
CA SER A 225 -20.67 2.57 -12.27
C SER A 225 -21.52 3.53 -11.42
N ASN A 226 -21.51 3.37 -10.09
CA ASN A 226 -22.27 4.19 -9.15
C ASN A 226 -21.42 5.32 -8.51
N THR A 227 -20.11 5.36 -8.78
CA THR A 227 -19.22 6.36 -8.20
C THR A 227 -19.50 7.74 -8.78
N PHE A 228 -19.59 8.75 -7.92
CA PHE A 228 -19.80 10.14 -8.32
C PHE A 228 -18.88 11.08 -7.54
N VAL A 229 -18.83 12.33 -8.00
CA VAL A 229 -18.08 13.42 -7.35
C VAL A 229 -19.05 14.41 -6.72
N LYS A 230 -18.83 14.74 -5.45
CA LYS A 230 -19.60 15.78 -4.73
C LYS A 230 -18.63 16.61 -3.88
N ASN A 231 -18.70 17.92 -4.03
CA ASN A 231 -17.84 18.87 -3.28
C ASN A 231 -16.32 18.51 -3.37
N GLY A 232 -15.85 18.11 -4.55
CA GLY A 232 -14.47 17.70 -4.77
C GLY A 232 -14.07 16.36 -4.15
N LYS A 233 -15.03 15.59 -3.61
CA LYS A 233 -14.80 14.25 -3.04
C LYS A 233 -15.41 13.17 -3.92
N ILE A 234 -14.73 12.03 -4.01
CA ILE A 234 -15.24 10.83 -4.70
C ILE A 234 -16.01 9.96 -3.70
N ILE A 235 -17.19 9.56 -4.09
CA ILE A 235 -18.09 8.75 -3.27
C ILE A 235 -18.59 7.57 -4.11
N THR A 236 -18.44 6.36 -3.59
CA THR A 236 -19.11 5.16 -4.10
C THR A 236 -20.23 4.81 -3.12
N PRO A 237 -21.52 5.00 -3.48
CA PRO A 237 -22.62 4.82 -2.54
C PRO A 237 -22.79 3.35 -2.17
N ARG A 238 -23.22 3.10 -0.93
CA ARG A 238 -23.56 1.75 -0.44
C ARG A 238 -24.96 1.30 -0.86
N GLY A 239 -25.76 2.20 -1.45
CA GLY A 239 -27.16 1.93 -1.83
C GLY A 239 -28.19 2.32 -0.76
N TYR A 240 -27.82 3.21 0.17
CA TYR A 240 -28.77 3.69 1.20
C TYR A 240 -29.94 4.47 0.59
N GLU A 241 -29.69 5.23 -0.49
CA GLU A 241 -30.70 6.03 -1.21
C GLU A 241 -31.82 5.17 -1.80
N GLY A 242 -31.55 3.89 -2.11
CA GLY A 242 -32.58 2.95 -2.58
C GLY A 242 -33.49 2.44 -1.46
N LYS A 243 -33.17 2.68 -0.19
CA LYS A 243 -33.87 2.16 0.98
C LYS A 243 -34.38 3.24 1.93
N TYR A 244 -33.69 4.37 1.99
CA TYR A 244 -33.98 5.46 2.93
C TYR A 244 -34.12 6.78 2.17
N ASN A 245 -35.11 7.61 2.54
CA ASN A 245 -35.28 8.97 2.03
C ASN A 245 -34.40 9.92 2.87
N TYR A 246 -33.36 10.54 2.27
CA TYR A 246 -32.53 11.60 2.88
C TYR A 246 -32.02 12.57 1.83
#